data_6cd3a07b4f20ee1f382cd2186d65a9d0
#
_entry.id   6cd3a07b4f20ee1f382cd2186d65a9d0
#
_cell.length_a   1.000
_cell.length_b   1.000
_cell.length_c   1.000
_cell.angle_alpha   90.00
_cell.angle_beta   90.00
_cell.angle_gamma   90.00
#
_symmetry.space_group_name_H-M   'P 1'
#
loop_
_entity.id
_entity.type
_entity.pdbx_description
1 polymer ?
#
loop_
_entity_poly.entity_id
_entity_poly.type
_entity_poly.pdbx_seq_one_letter_code
_entity_poly.pdbx_strand_id
1 'polypeptide(L)'
;MRLDKYLADMNLGTRKEVKSLIKNKLVKVNDEIITKADFNVHEKDTVKVNDEVISYVQYEYILLHKPGNYICANEDKIYPTVFELIESKRKDLFTVGRLDVDTEGLLLITNDGTLAHR
;
A
#
# COMPACT_ATOMS: atom_id res chain seq x y z
N MET A 1 0.73 -8.64 14.95
CA MET A 1 0.38 -7.28 14.42
C MET A 1 -1.10 -7.00 14.66
N ARG A 2 -1.42 -5.81 15.07
CA ARG A 2 -2.82 -5.41 15.26
C ARG A 2 -3.58 -5.41 13.92
N LEU A 3 -4.82 -5.86 13.95
CA LEU A 3 -5.65 -5.95 12.75
C LEU A 3 -5.88 -4.58 12.10
N ASP A 4 -6.10 -3.53 12.89
CA ASP A 4 -6.29 -2.18 12.35
C ASP A 4 -5.04 -1.67 11.62
N LYS A 5 -3.85 -1.94 12.17
CA LYS A 5 -2.58 -1.61 11.50
C LYS A 5 -2.43 -2.37 10.19
N TYR A 6 -2.70 -3.66 10.20
CA TYR A 6 -2.65 -4.52 9.01
C TYR A 6 -3.46 -3.93 7.86
N LEU A 7 -4.71 -3.58 8.15
CA LEU A 7 -5.62 -3.06 7.12
C LEU A 7 -5.25 -1.64 6.67
N ALA A 8 -4.82 -0.78 7.60
CA ALA A 8 -4.39 0.56 7.25
C ALA A 8 -3.14 0.55 6.38
N ASP A 9 -2.15 -0.30 6.72
CA ASP A 9 -0.93 -0.46 5.94
C ASP A 9 -1.23 -0.94 4.51
N MET A 10 -2.25 -1.78 4.34
CA MET A 10 -2.67 -2.29 3.04
C MET A 10 -3.69 -1.40 2.34
N ASN A 11 -3.80 -0.16 2.79
CA ASN A 11 -4.57 0.91 2.16
C ASN A 11 -6.08 0.65 2.09
N LEU A 12 -6.63 -0.01 3.10
CA LEU A 12 -8.08 -0.20 3.22
C LEU A 12 -8.78 1.03 3.79
N GLY A 13 -8.02 2.05 4.20
CA GLY A 13 -8.51 3.28 4.76
C GLY A 13 -7.59 3.80 5.86
N THR A 14 -7.96 4.91 6.47
CA THR A 14 -7.28 5.44 7.65
C THR A 14 -7.51 4.51 8.84
N ARG A 15 -6.76 4.69 9.93
CA ARG A 15 -6.96 3.89 11.16
C ARG A 15 -8.41 3.99 11.65
N LYS A 16 -9.01 5.17 11.55
CA LYS A 16 -10.42 5.39 11.94
C LYS A 16 -11.36 4.64 11.00
N GLU A 17 -11.13 4.70 9.70
CA GLU A 17 -11.96 4.03 8.71
C GLU A 17 -11.89 2.50 8.85
N VAL A 18 -10.69 1.94 9.04
CA VAL A 18 -10.55 0.49 9.20
C VAL A 18 -11.16 0.01 10.52
N LYS A 19 -11.11 0.81 11.59
CA LYS A 19 -11.81 0.48 12.83
C LYS A 19 -13.30 0.39 12.61
N SER A 20 -13.87 1.25 11.78
CA SER A 20 -15.27 1.20 11.39
C SER A 20 -15.61 -0.07 10.61
N LEU A 21 -14.76 -0.47 9.66
CA LEU A 21 -14.93 -1.71 8.91
C LEU A 21 -14.97 -2.93 9.85
N ILE A 22 -14.06 -2.96 10.83
CA ILE A 22 -13.97 -4.05 11.80
C ILE A 22 -15.22 -4.10 12.67
N LYS A 23 -15.63 -2.96 13.19
CA LYS A 23 -16.82 -2.84 14.03
C LYS A 23 -18.10 -3.25 13.28
N ASN A 24 -18.17 -2.96 11.99
CA ASN A 24 -19.34 -3.27 11.15
C ASN A 24 -19.33 -4.71 10.62
N LYS A 25 -18.47 -5.57 11.16
CA LYS A 25 -18.42 -7.02 10.85
C LYS A 25 -18.06 -7.34 9.41
N LEU A 26 -17.31 -6.43 8.77
CA LEU A 26 -16.87 -6.61 7.37
C LEU A 26 -15.52 -7.34 7.27
N VAL A 27 -14.86 -7.59 8.39
CA VAL A 27 -13.51 -8.16 8.43
C VAL A 27 -13.55 -9.54 9.06
N LYS A 28 -12.93 -10.51 8.39
CA LYS A 28 -12.77 -11.87 8.88
C LYS A 28 -11.30 -12.23 8.99
N VAL A 29 -10.97 -12.98 10.03
CA VAL A 29 -9.65 -13.61 10.16
C VAL A 29 -9.88 -15.11 10.29
N ASN A 30 -9.32 -15.88 9.35
CA ASN A 30 -9.53 -17.33 9.27
C ASN A 30 -11.02 -17.69 9.23
N ASP A 31 -11.79 -16.92 8.44
CA ASP A 31 -13.23 -17.08 8.24
C ASP A 31 -14.11 -16.77 9.46
N GLU A 32 -13.51 -16.22 10.53
CA GLU A 32 -14.25 -15.73 11.70
C GLU A 32 -14.38 -14.22 11.65
N ILE A 33 -15.59 -13.71 11.91
CA ILE A 33 -15.82 -12.27 12.00
C ILE A 33 -15.13 -11.73 13.25
N ILE A 34 -14.24 -10.75 13.05
CA ILE A 34 -13.52 -10.10 14.15
C ILE A 34 -14.03 -8.69 14.28
N THR A 35 -14.38 -8.29 15.51
CA THR A 35 -14.92 -6.97 15.81
C THR A 35 -14.00 -6.11 16.68
N LYS A 36 -12.83 -6.64 17.05
CA LYS A 36 -11.83 -5.92 17.84
C LYS A 36 -10.69 -5.43 16.96
N ALA A 37 -10.48 -4.12 16.95
CA ALA A 37 -9.45 -3.50 16.13
C ALA A 37 -8.03 -3.91 16.55
N ASP A 38 -7.82 -4.21 17.83
CA ASP A 38 -6.54 -4.64 18.38
C ASP A 38 -6.30 -6.14 18.32
N PHE A 39 -7.17 -6.88 17.65
CA PHE A 39 -6.98 -8.32 17.44
C PHE A 39 -5.59 -8.57 16.85
N ASN A 40 -4.86 -9.55 17.42
CA ASN A 40 -3.51 -9.86 16.98
C ASN A 40 -3.52 -10.83 15.80
N VAL A 41 -3.11 -10.33 14.64
CA VAL A 41 -2.99 -11.14 13.40
C VAL A 41 -1.62 -11.78 13.38
N HIS A 42 -1.57 -13.09 13.21
CA HIS A 42 -0.34 -13.85 13.07
C HIS A 42 0.01 -14.02 11.58
N GLU A 43 1.26 -14.34 11.30
CA GLU A 43 1.78 -14.45 9.93
C GLU A 43 0.98 -15.44 9.07
N LYS A 44 0.49 -16.52 9.68
CA LYS A 44 -0.24 -17.58 8.97
C LYS A 44 -1.74 -17.30 8.84
N ASP A 45 -2.23 -16.23 9.45
CA ASP A 45 -3.65 -15.90 9.42
C ASP A 45 -4.06 -15.33 8.06
N THR A 46 -5.26 -15.71 7.62
CA THR A 46 -5.85 -15.18 6.40
C THR A 46 -6.85 -14.09 6.76
N VAL A 47 -6.62 -12.88 6.29
CA VAL A 47 -7.48 -11.71 6.54
C VAL A 47 -8.31 -11.43 5.30
N LYS A 48 -9.63 -11.29 5.48
CA LYS A 48 -10.57 -10.95 4.41
C LYS A 48 -11.36 -9.71 4.77
N VAL A 49 -11.59 -8.85 3.80
CA VAL A 49 -12.50 -7.71 3.90
C VAL A 49 -13.51 -7.81 2.78
N ASN A 50 -14.81 -7.86 3.12
CA ASN A 50 -15.89 -8.09 2.15
C ASN A 50 -15.62 -9.32 1.28
N ASP A 51 -15.16 -10.40 1.91
CA ASP A 51 -14.81 -11.68 1.27
C ASP A 51 -13.61 -11.63 0.30
N GLU A 52 -12.90 -10.51 0.23
CA GLU A 52 -11.66 -10.38 -0.53
C GLU A 52 -10.47 -10.60 0.39
N VAL A 53 -9.56 -11.51 -0.02
CA VAL A 53 -8.34 -11.78 0.74
C VAL A 53 -7.38 -10.61 0.63
N ILE A 54 -6.93 -10.12 1.79
CA ILE A 54 -5.94 -9.04 1.88
C ILE A 54 -4.65 -9.63 2.42
N SER A 55 -3.66 -9.83 1.54
CA SER A 55 -2.35 -10.34 1.94
C SER A 55 -1.45 -9.18 2.33
N TYR A 56 -0.78 -9.29 3.50
CA TYR A 56 0.10 -8.24 3.97
C TYR A 56 1.43 -8.28 3.21
N VAL A 57 1.81 -7.14 2.65
CA VAL A 57 3.11 -6.93 1.99
C VAL A 57 3.86 -5.89 2.79
N GLN A 58 4.95 -6.28 3.46
CA GLN A 58 5.74 -5.36 4.28
C GLN A 58 6.58 -4.44 3.40
N TYR A 59 7.34 -5.01 2.48
CA TYR A 59 8.15 -4.25 1.53
C TYR A 59 7.77 -4.62 0.10
N GLU A 60 7.71 -3.62 -0.74
CA GLU A 60 7.40 -3.80 -2.15
C GLU A 60 8.48 -3.12 -2.98
N TYR A 61 8.90 -3.78 -4.06
CA TYR A 61 9.91 -3.29 -4.98
C TYR A 61 9.36 -3.37 -6.39
N ILE A 62 9.17 -2.21 -7.01
CA ILE A 62 8.61 -2.12 -8.36
C ILE A 62 9.64 -1.45 -9.25
N LEU A 63 10.04 -2.14 -10.32
CA LEU A 63 10.91 -1.57 -11.33
C LEU A 63 10.03 -1.12 -12.50
N LEU A 64 9.91 0.19 -12.66
CA LEU A 64 9.08 0.79 -13.68
C LEU A 64 9.96 1.37 -14.79
N HIS A 65 9.64 1.05 -16.04
CA HIS A 65 10.17 1.80 -17.16
C HIS A 65 9.30 3.05 -17.33
N LYS A 66 9.74 4.16 -16.77
CA LYS A 66 8.99 5.41 -16.74
C LYS A 66 8.87 5.97 -18.15
N PRO A 67 7.66 6.19 -18.67
CA PRO A 67 7.47 6.92 -19.93
C PRO A 67 7.65 8.42 -19.73
N GLY A 68 7.80 9.16 -20.80
CA GLY A 68 7.80 10.62 -20.76
C GLY A 68 6.47 11.17 -20.29
N ASN A 69 6.46 12.39 -19.82
CA ASN A 69 5.30 13.17 -19.37
C ASN A 69 4.65 12.67 -18.07
N TYR A 70 5.41 11.90 -17.26
CA TYR A 70 5.00 11.51 -15.91
C TYR A 70 6.02 12.05 -14.92
N ILE A 71 5.54 12.54 -13.79
CA ILE A 71 6.39 13.14 -12.76
C ILE A 71 6.65 12.16 -11.62
N CYS A 72 7.87 12.20 -11.08
CA CYS A 72 8.30 11.37 -9.95
C CYS A 72 7.93 12.02 -8.61
N ALA A 73 6.67 12.35 -8.42
CA ALA A 73 6.15 12.92 -7.19
C ALA A 73 4.85 12.22 -6.81
N ASN A 74 4.44 12.34 -5.56
CA ASN A 74 3.22 11.68 -5.10
C ASN A 74 1.98 12.36 -5.68
N GLU A 75 2.06 13.66 -5.95
CA GLU A 75 0.96 14.39 -6.59
C GLU A 75 1.51 15.57 -7.38
N ASP A 76 0.78 15.98 -8.39
CA ASP A 76 1.12 17.14 -9.22
C ASP A 76 -0.16 17.67 -9.87
N LYS A 77 -0.23 18.99 -10.06
CA LYS A 77 -1.43 19.63 -10.62
C LYS A 77 -1.50 19.60 -12.14
N ILE A 78 -0.37 19.38 -12.80
CA ILE A 78 -0.24 19.49 -14.26
C ILE A 78 -0.01 18.13 -14.89
N TYR A 79 0.92 17.34 -14.33
CA TYR A 79 1.31 16.05 -14.89
C TYR A 79 0.80 14.88 -14.07
N PRO A 80 0.43 13.77 -14.71
CA PRO A 80 0.17 12.55 -13.97
C PRO A 80 1.45 12.05 -13.30
N THR A 81 1.31 11.38 -12.17
CA THR A 81 2.45 10.85 -11.43
C THR A 81 2.74 9.42 -11.86
N VAL A 82 3.98 8.97 -11.62
CA VAL A 82 4.38 7.59 -11.91
C VAL A 82 3.57 6.57 -11.10
N PHE A 83 3.01 6.97 -9.97
CA PHE A 83 2.20 6.09 -9.12
C PHE A 83 0.88 5.68 -9.78
N GLU A 84 0.41 6.41 -10.78
CA GLU A 84 -0.78 6.05 -11.55
C GLU A 84 -0.53 4.88 -12.50
N LEU A 85 0.73 4.54 -12.76
CA LEU A 85 1.14 3.49 -13.69
C LEU A 85 1.32 2.13 -13.00
N ILE A 86 1.24 2.09 -11.68
CA ILE A 86 1.51 0.87 -10.93
C ILE A 86 0.26 0.40 -10.19
N GLU A 87 0.21 -0.91 -9.95
CA GLU A 87 -0.82 -1.52 -9.13
C GLU A 87 -0.20 -1.92 -7.80
N SER A 88 -0.63 -1.29 -6.72
CA SER A 88 -0.19 -1.62 -5.38
C SER A 88 -1.22 -1.17 -4.37
N LYS A 89 -1.38 -1.96 -3.31
CA LYS A 89 -2.22 -1.59 -2.17
C LYS A 89 -1.46 -0.77 -1.13
N ARG A 90 -0.12 -0.72 -1.20
CA ARG A 90 0.66 0.11 -0.29
C ARG A 90 0.55 1.57 -0.72
N LYS A 91 0.35 2.46 0.27
CA LYS A 91 0.28 3.91 0.04
C LYS A 91 1.57 4.64 0.42
N ASP A 92 2.52 3.93 1.01
CA ASP A 92 3.78 4.48 1.51
C ASP A 92 4.94 4.31 0.53
N LEU A 93 4.64 4.07 -0.74
CA LEU A 93 5.64 3.94 -1.78
C LEU A 93 6.25 5.28 -2.16
N PHE A 94 7.51 5.27 -2.50
CA PHE A 94 8.24 6.44 -3.00
C PHE A 94 9.21 6.02 -4.09
N THR A 95 9.68 6.99 -4.89
CA THR A 95 10.68 6.72 -5.92
C THR A 95 12.08 6.78 -5.32
N VAL A 96 12.94 5.83 -5.71
CA VAL A 96 14.36 5.88 -5.38
C VAL A 96 15.06 6.64 -6.50
N GLY A 97 15.46 7.87 -6.20
CA GLY A 97 15.93 8.80 -7.21
C GLY A 97 14.75 9.42 -7.97
N ARG A 98 15.09 10.28 -8.91
CA ARG A 98 14.09 11.02 -9.69
C ARG A 98 14.55 11.16 -11.13
N LEU A 99 13.61 11.02 -12.05
CA LEU A 99 13.82 11.35 -13.45
C LEU A 99 12.98 12.57 -13.80
N ASP A 100 13.46 13.41 -14.69
CA ASP A 100 12.71 14.57 -15.15
C ASP A 100 11.38 14.13 -15.81
N VAL A 101 10.40 15.00 -15.82
CA VAL A 101 9.06 14.70 -16.32
C VAL A 101 9.07 14.15 -17.75
N ASP A 102 9.95 14.67 -18.60
CA ASP A 102 10.07 14.27 -20.00
C ASP A 102 11.07 13.13 -20.25
N THR A 103 11.76 12.67 -19.19
CA THR A 103 12.77 11.64 -19.32
C THR A 103 12.14 10.25 -19.21
N GLU A 104 12.51 9.36 -20.13
CA GLU A 104 12.19 7.94 -20.05
C GLU A 104 13.34 7.19 -19.37
N GLY A 105 13.04 6.14 -18.62
CA GLY A 105 14.08 5.33 -18.01
C GLY A 105 13.58 4.45 -16.89
N LEU A 106 14.50 3.61 -16.38
CA LEU A 106 14.18 2.71 -15.28
C LEU A 106 14.11 3.48 -13.96
N LEU A 107 13.07 3.19 -13.20
CA LEU A 107 12.79 3.85 -11.93
C LEU A 107 12.40 2.79 -10.91
N LEU A 108 13.06 2.77 -9.77
CA LEU A 108 12.70 1.88 -8.66
C LEU A 108 11.71 2.59 -7.74
N ILE A 109 10.60 1.93 -7.46
CA ILE A 109 9.58 2.42 -6.52
C ILE A 109 9.48 1.40 -5.40
N THR A 110 9.56 1.86 -4.17
CA THR A 110 9.56 0.99 -3.00
C THR A 110 9.10 1.75 -1.76
N ASN A 111 8.78 1.03 -0.70
CA ASN A 111 8.58 1.57 0.64
C ASN A 111 9.71 1.21 1.60
N ASP A 112 10.81 0.67 1.08
CA ASP A 112 11.97 0.28 1.88
C ASP A 112 12.92 1.48 2.05
N GLY A 113 12.77 2.20 3.17
CA GLY A 113 13.57 3.38 3.46
C GLY A 113 15.06 3.09 3.64
N THR A 114 15.41 1.88 4.07
CA THR A 114 16.81 1.47 4.24
C THR A 114 17.52 1.43 2.88
N LEU A 115 16.85 0.92 1.86
CA LEU A 115 17.40 0.88 0.50
C LEU A 115 17.60 2.28 -0.06
N ALA A 116 16.68 3.20 0.20
CA ALA A 116 16.72 4.55 -0.33
C ALA A 116 17.86 5.40 0.25
N HIS A 117 18.38 5.05 1.42
CA HIS A 117 19.43 5.81 2.11
C HIS A 117 20.83 5.24 1.90
N ARG A 118 21.01 4.31 1.03
CA ARG A 118 22.34 3.76 0.70
C ARG A 118 23.08 4.58 -0.35
#